data_6b0221f0a9a8755d8ad3cf4bfb6b1b53
#
_entry.id   6b0221f0a9a8755d8ad3cf4bfb6b1b53
#
_cell.length_a   1.000
_cell.length_b   1.000
_cell.length_c   1.000
_cell.angle_alpha   90.00
_cell.angle_beta   90.00
_cell.angle_gamma   90.00
#
_symmetry.space_group_name_H-M   'P 1'
#
loop_
_entity.id
_entity.type
_entity.pdbx_description
1 polymer ?
#
loop_
_entity_poly.entity_id
_entity_poly.type
_entity_poly.pdbx_seq_one_letter_code
_entity_poly.pdbx_strand_id
1 'polypeptide(L)'
;QRQMCIETGAAFPDRKIHLFDTFEGFSEKDITIEASGNLSRAKTGDFSSTDIDSVLHVMPDPTRTVIHKGWFPDTFSDVTDETFCFVSLDADLYAPTAAALPLFYERLATGGVLLIHDVYSTQFSGCRKAVGEFCLKNHLFADPVCDLHGSAMIENYKKKRRNRYLPEPAFLF
;
A
#
# COMPACT_ATOMS: atom_id res chain seq x y z
N GLN A 1 -11.14 1.19 1.70
CA GLN A 1 -10.37 1.12 0.41
C GLN A 1 -11.20 1.49 -0.81
N ARG A 2 -12.39 0.93 -1.00
CA ARG A 2 -13.25 1.24 -2.19
C ARG A 2 -13.41 2.73 -2.42
N GLN A 3 -13.73 3.50 -1.37
CA GLN A 3 -13.95 4.94 -1.48
C GLN A 3 -12.69 5.66 -1.94
N MET A 4 -11.52 5.32 -1.42
CA MET A 4 -10.25 5.94 -1.82
C MET A 4 -9.92 5.65 -3.30
N CYS A 5 -10.12 4.43 -3.78
CA CYS A 5 -9.91 4.09 -5.19
C CYS A 5 -10.85 4.86 -6.12
N ILE A 6 -12.13 5.04 -5.70
CA ILE A 6 -13.12 5.82 -6.44
C ILE A 6 -12.72 7.29 -6.51
N GLU A 7 -12.39 7.90 -5.38
CA GLU A 7 -11.99 9.31 -5.29
C GLU A 7 -10.70 9.58 -6.07
N THR A 8 -9.70 8.71 -5.93
CA THR A 8 -8.43 8.80 -6.68
C THR A 8 -8.67 8.66 -8.18
N GLY A 9 -9.48 7.69 -8.59
CA GLY A 9 -9.81 7.49 -9.99
C GLY A 9 -10.57 8.65 -10.63
N ALA A 10 -11.44 9.30 -9.86
CA ALA A 10 -12.15 10.50 -10.31
C ALA A 10 -11.21 11.73 -10.38
N ALA A 11 -10.29 11.87 -9.42
CA ALA A 11 -9.34 12.99 -9.37
C ALA A 11 -8.27 12.92 -10.48
N PHE A 12 -7.93 11.73 -10.95
CA PHE A 12 -6.89 11.50 -11.95
C PHE A 12 -7.42 10.73 -13.17
N PRO A 13 -8.27 11.36 -14.01
CA PRO A 13 -8.97 10.68 -15.11
C PRO A 13 -8.05 10.15 -16.21
N ASP A 14 -6.81 10.61 -16.31
CA ASP A 14 -5.84 10.18 -17.31
C ASP A 14 -4.88 9.08 -16.82
N ARG A 15 -5.12 8.54 -15.61
CA ARG A 15 -4.24 7.52 -15.01
C ARG A 15 -4.90 6.15 -14.97
N LYS A 16 -4.10 5.11 -15.20
CA LYS A 16 -4.53 3.73 -14.92
C LYS A 16 -4.60 3.51 -13.42
N ILE A 17 -5.51 2.65 -12.98
CA ILE A 17 -5.65 2.19 -11.62
C ILE A 17 -5.38 0.69 -11.62
N HIS A 18 -4.41 0.25 -10.84
CA HIS A 18 -4.07 -1.15 -10.65
C HIS A 18 -4.59 -1.59 -9.28
N LEU A 19 -5.43 -2.63 -9.25
CA LEU A 19 -6.00 -3.21 -8.04
C LEU A 19 -5.47 -4.63 -7.86
N PHE A 20 -4.81 -4.86 -6.72
CA PHE A 20 -4.25 -6.16 -6.35
C PHE A 20 -5.06 -6.73 -5.20
N ASP A 21 -5.68 -7.88 -5.40
CA ASP A 21 -6.43 -8.57 -4.36
C ASP A 21 -6.56 -10.06 -4.71
N THR A 22 -6.64 -10.91 -3.70
CA THR A 22 -6.95 -12.33 -3.91
C THR A 22 -8.40 -12.53 -4.34
N PHE A 23 -9.31 -11.66 -3.88
CA PHE A 23 -10.77 -11.82 -3.94
C PHE A 23 -11.26 -13.11 -3.25
N GLU A 24 -10.42 -13.67 -2.39
CA GLU A 24 -10.65 -14.91 -1.64
C GLU A 24 -10.35 -14.71 -0.14
N GLY A 25 -10.00 -13.46 0.24
CA GLY A 25 -9.59 -13.10 1.59
C GLY A 25 -8.15 -13.51 1.90
N PHE A 26 -7.80 -13.55 3.19
CA PHE A 26 -6.44 -13.86 3.61
C PHE A 26 -6.02 -15.28 3.27
N SER A 27 -4.80 -15.42 2.76
CA SER A 27 -4.23 -16.73 2.41
C SER A 27 -3.77 -17.50 3.65
N GLU A 28 -3.79 -18.82 3.59
CA GLU A 28 -3.26 -19.68 4.67
C GLU A 28 -1.76 -19.44 4.90
N LYS A 29 -1.01 -19.14 3.84
CA LYS A 29 0.44 -18.83 3.93
C LYS A 29 0.69 -17.62 4.81
N ASP A 30 -0.06 -16.54 4.59
CA ASP A 30 0.09 -15.30 5.36
C ASP A 30 -0.36 -15.47 6.79
N ILE A 31 -1.48 -16.17 7.01
CA ILE A 31 -2.00 -16.47 8.34
C ILE A 31 -1.04 -17.33 9.16
N THR A 32 -0.35 -18.26 8.55
CA THR A 32 0.68 -19.07 9.23
C THR A 32 1.81 -18.17 9.78
N ILE A 33 2.22 -17.17 9.02
CA ILE A 33 3.25 -16.20 9.44
C ILE A 33 2.72 -15.32 10.57
N GLU A 34 1.49 -14.80 10.44
CA GLU A 34 0.83 -13.99 11.46
C GLU A 34 0.73 -14.72 12.80
N ALA A 35 0.27 -15.98 12.77
CA ALA A 35 0.13 -16.82 13.94
C ALA A 35 1.46 -17.11 14.63
N SER A 36 2.51 -17.43 13.84
CA SER A 36 3.84 -17.72 14.36
C SER A 36 4.48 -16.51 15.04
N GLY A 37 4.18 -15.30 14.55
CA GLY A 37 4.65 -14.03 15.10
C GLY A 37 3.76 -13.45 16.19
N ASN A 38 2.59 -14.04 16.47
CA ASN A 38 1.54 -13.48 17.33
C ASN A 38 1.19 -12.02 16.93
N LEU A 39 1.08 -11.76 15.62
CA LEU A 39 0.94 -10.41 15.07
C LEU A 39 -0.51 -9.95 14.96
N SER A 40 -1.43 -10.89 14.74
CA SER A 40 -2.88 -10.63 14.71
C SER A 40 -3.69 -11.87 15.09
N ARG A 41 -5.03 -11.73 15.09
CA ARG A 41 -5.99 -12.83 15.25
C ARG A 41 -6.73 -13.14 13.94
N ALA A 42 -6.18 -12.69 12.81
CA ALA A 42 -6.72 -12.93 11.50
C ALA A 42 -6.85 -14.43 11.19
N LYS A 43 -7.79 -14.78 10.32
CA LYS A 43 -8.05 -16.15 9.89
C LYS A 43 -8.04 -16.25 8.38
N THR A 44 -7.70 -17.41 7.87
CA THR A 44 -7.82 -17.71 6.45
C THR A 44 -9.25 -17.44 5.96
N GLY A 45 -9.36 -16.72 4.85
CA GLY A 45 -10.64 -16.33 4.24
C GLY A 45 -11.33 -15.13 4.87
N ASP A 46 -10.76 -14.48 5.90
CA ASP A 46 -11.26 -13.19 6.35
C ASP A 46 -11.24 -12.20 5.19
N PHE A 47 -12.28 -11.33 5.08
CA PHE A 47 -12.49 -10.38 3.97
C PHE A 47 -12.77 -10.99 2.58
N SER A 48 -13.18 -12.26 2.49
CA SER A 48 -13.50 -12.94 1.22
C SER A 48 -14.81 -12.48 0.54
N SER A 49 -15.54 -11.52 1.10
CA SER A 49 -16.86 -11.09 0.62
C SER A 49 -16.85 -10.13 -0.57
N THR A 50 -15.69 -9.81 -1.11
CA THR A 50 -15.52 -8.87 -2.24
C THR A 50 -15.40 -9.65 -3.55
N ASP A 51 -16.15 -9.24 -4.59
CA ASP A 51 -16.06 -9.78 -5.94
C ASP A 51 -15.64 -8.70 -6.96
N ILE A 52 -15.06 -9.12 -8.07
CA ILE A 52 -14.51 -8.24 -9.10
C ILE A 52 -15.59 -7.37 -9.74
N ASP A 53 -16.76 -7.94 -10.05
CA ASP A 53 -17.82 -7.20 -10.75
C ASP A 53 -18.36 -6.07 -9.87
N SER A 54 -18.55 -6.32 -8.57
CA SER A 54 -18.93 -5.29 -7.60
C SER A 54 -17.89 -4.19 -7.47
N VAL A 55 -16.60 -4.51 -7.57
CA VAL A 55 -15.54 -3.50 -7.54
C VAL A 55 -15.56 -2.66 -8.81
N LEU A 56 -15.59 -3.29 -9.99
CA LEU A 56 -15.61 -2.58 -11.27
C LEU A 56 -16.86 -1.71 -11.45
N HIS A 57 -18.02 -2.14 -10.91
CA HIS A 57 -19.26 -1.37 -10.98
C HIS A 57 -19.19 0.00 -10.28
N VAL A 58 -18.39 0.11 -9.23
CA VAL A 58 -18.24 1.37 -8.47
C VAL A 58 -17.06 2.22 -8.94
N MET A 59 -16.19 1.70 -9.78
CA MET A 59 -15.06 2.47 -10.29
C MET A 59 -15.52 3.55 -11.28
N PRO A 60 -14.95 4.77 -11.22
CA PRO A 60 -15.33 5.90 -12.11
C PRO A 60 -15.15 5.58 -13.59
N ASP A 61 -14.15 4.77 -13.91
CA ASP A 61 -13.90 4.29 -15.26
C ASP A 61 -13.31 2.87 -15.23
N PRO A 62 -14.16 1.85 -15.40
CA PRO A 62 -13.71 0.46 -15.42
C PRO A 62 -12.70 0.14 -16.54
N THR A 63 -12.69 0.91 -17.64
CA THR A 63 -11.77 0.65 -18.78
C THR A 63 -10.32 0.99 -18.47
N ARG A 64 -10.08 1.81 -17.43
CA ARG A 64 -8.76 2.19 -16.92
C ARG A 64 -8.38 1.43 -15.66
N THR A 65 -9.26 0.56 -15.17
CA THR A 65 -9.04 -0.25 -13.97
C THR A 65 -8.53 -1.62 -14.38
N VAL A 66 -7.33 -1.95 -13.93
CA VAL A 66 -6.66 -3.23 -14.19
C VAL A 66 -6.70 -4.05 -12.91
N ILE A 67 -7.33 -5.22 -12.97
CA ILE A 67 -7.45 -6.15 -11.85
C ILE A 67 -6.30 -7.17 -11.92
N HIS A 68 -5.55 -7.29 -10.84
CA HIS A 68 -4.52 -8.31 -10.62
C HIS A 68 -5.02 -9.27 -9.55
N LYS A 69 -5.86 -10.25 -9.98
CA LYS A 69 -6.39 -11.26 -9.07
C LYS A 69 -5.34 -12.29 -8.75
N GLY A 70 -5.05 -12.47 -7.48
CA GLY A 70 -4.16 -13.52 -6.98
C GLY A 70 -3.41 -13.12 -5.72
N TRP A 71 -2.60 -14.05 -5.26
CA TRP A 71 -1.77 -13.83 -4.08
C TRP A 71 -0.62 -12.86 -4.38
N PHE A 72 -0.46 -11.85 -3.53
CA PHE A 72 0.66 -10.93 -3.60
C PHE A 72 1.86 -11.53 -2.81
N PRO A 73 3.12 -11.55 -3.32
CA PRO A 73 3.60 -10.70 -4.43
C PRO A 73 3.61 -11.33 -5.84
N ASP A 74 3.08 -12.52 -6.05
CA ASP A 74 3.18 -13.21 -7.36
C ASP A 74 2.58 -12.36 -8.49
N THR A 75 1.48 -11.65 -8.22
CA THR A 75 0.79 -10.75 -9.18
C THR A 75 1.57 -9.48 -9.51
N PHE A 76 2.64 -9.15 -8.79
CA PHE A 76 3.46 -7.96 -9.09
C PHE A 76 4.21 -8.09 -10.43
N SER A 77 4.43 -9.30 -10.93
CA SER A 77 5.07 -9.55 -12.23
C SER A 77 4.39 -8.81 -13.39
N ASP A 78 3.09 -8.55 -13.28
CA ASP A 78 2.28 -7.92 -14.32
C ASP A 78 2.58 -6.41 -14.49
N VAL A 79 3.26 -5.78 -13.52
CA VAL A 79 3.48 -4.32 -13.47
C VAL A 79 4.95 -3.94 -13.26
N THR A 80 5.88 -4.83 -13.56
CA THR A 80 7.32 -4.58 -13.37
C THR A 80 7.86 -3.38 -14.13
N ASP A 81 7.22 -2.98 -15.22
CA ASP A 81 7.62 -1.85 -16.07
C ASP A 81 6.82 -0.56 -15.76
N GLU A 82 5.83 -0.64 -14.88
CA GLU A 82 5.00 0.52 -14.52
C GLU A 82 5.72 1.41 -13.47
N THR A 83 5.34 2.69 -13.46
CA THR A 83 5.77 3.67 -12.46
C THR A 83 4.54 4.28 -11.80
N PHE A 84 4.50 4.25 -10.47
CA PHE A 84 3.36 4.71 -9.70
C PHE A 84 3.57 6.10 -9.13
N CYS A 85 2.59 6.99 -9.23
CA CYS A 85 2.60 8.28 -8.54
C CYS A 85 2.01 8.19 -7.12
N PHE A 86 1.10 7.23 -6.91
CA PHE A 86 0.46 6.97 -5.63
C PHE A 86 0.20 5.47 -5.49
N VAL A 87 0.48 4.94 -4.31
CA VAL A 87 0.18 3.56 -3.91
C VAL A 87 -0.55 3.60 -2.57
N SER A 88 -1.72 2.99 -2.50
CA SER A 88 -2.44 2.72 -1.25
C SER A 88 -2.24 1.26 -0.88
N LEU A 89 -1.48 1.00 0.16
CA LEU A 89 -1.18 -0.34 0.66
C LEU A 89 -2.02 -0.63 1.90
N ASP A 90 -2.97 -1.54 1.76
CA ASP A 90 -3.91 -1.96 2.79
C ASP A 90 -4.01 -3.49 2.76
N ALA A 91 -2.95 -4.13 3.24
CA ALA A 91 -2.80 -5.59 3.20
C ALA A 91 -2.98 -6.23 4.59
N ASP A 92 -3.21 -5.41 5.64
CA ASP A 92 -3.44 -5.79 7.04
C ASP A 92 -2.32 -6.64 7.67
N LEU A 93 -1.76 -7.60 6.93
CA LEU A 93 -0.85 -8.63 7.42
C LEU A 93 0.62 -8.29 7.17
N TYR A 94 1.50 -8.89 7.98
CA TYR A 94 2.95 -8.68 7.89
C TYR A 94 3.53 -9.10 6.52
N ALA A 95 3.24 -10.32 6.07
CA ALA A 95 3.92 -10.88 4.90
C ALA A 95 3.64 -10.12 3.60
N PRO A 96 2.38 -9.84 3.21
CA PRO A 96 2.09 -9.07 2.02
C PRO A 96 2.57 -7.61 2.13
N THR A 97 2.49 -7.00 3.31
CA THR A 97 3.03 -5.64 3.54
C THR A 97 4.54 -5.62 3.37
N ALA A 98 5.28 -6.55 3.99
CA ALA A 98 6.74 -6.64 3.88
C ALA A 98 7.22 -6.90 2.45
N ALA A 99 6.46 -7.66 1.66
CA ALA A 99 6.73 -7.91 0.25
C ALA A 99 6.43 -6.67 -0.62
N ALA A 100 5.32 -5.99 -0.37
CA ALA A 100 4.86 -4.84 -1.16
C ALA A 100 5.76 -3.61 -1.02
N LEU A 101 6.21 -3.30 0.19
CA LEU A 101 6.99 -2.09 0.49
C LEU A 101 8.19 -1.90 -0.44
N PRO A 102 9.14 -2.83 -0.59
CA PRO A 102 10.29 -2.65 -1.47
C PRO A 102 9.88 -2.59 -2.94
N LEU A 103 8.94 -3.43 -3.38
CA LEU A 103 8.53 -3.54 -4.77
C LEU A 103 7.89 -2.24 -5.27
N PHE A 104 6.94 -1.69 -4.52
CA PHE A 104 6.28 -0.44 -4.90
C PHE A 104 7.15 0.78 -4.65
N TYR A 105 7.96 0.81 -3.57
CA TYR A 105 8.84 1.95 -3.31
C TYR A 105 9.88 2.16 -4.42
N GLU A 106 10.43 1.09 -4.99
CA GLU A 106 11.34 1.17 -6.14
C GLU A 106 10.66 1.72 -7.40
N ARG A 107 9.36 1.51 -7.54
CA ARG A 107 8.53 1.95 -8.68
C ARG A 107 7.83 3.28 -8.46
N LEU A 108 7.97 3.90 -7.30
CA LEU A 108 7.41 5.24 -7.09
C LEU A 108 8.13 6.28 -7.94
N ALA A 109 7.36 7.13 -8.60
CA ALA A 109 7.85 8.35 -9.22
C ALA A 109 8.52 9.27 -8.19
N THR A 110 9.34 10.20 -8.62
CA THR A 110 9.89 11.23 -7.73
C THR A 110 8.77 12.10 -7.15
N GLY A 111 8.67 12.17 -5.83
CA GLY A 111 7.56 12.82 -5.12
C GLY A 111 6.30 11.97 -5.09
N GLY A 112 6.36 10.72 -5.57
CA GLY A 112 5.29 9.75 -5.41
C GLY A 112 5.14 9.32 -3.96
N VAL A 113 3.95 8.89 -3.59
CA VAL A 113 3.54 8.58 -2.20
C VAL A 113 3.10 7.14 -2.08
N LEU A 114 3.60 6.48 -1.06
CA LEU A 114 3.13 5.19 -0.57
C LEU A 114 2.38 5.42 0.74
N LEU A 115 1.06 5.33 0.71
CA LEU A 115 0.18 5.39 1.87
C LEU A 115 -0.06 3.98 2.38
N ILE A 116 0.23 3.74 3.66
CA ILE A 116 0.14 2.41 4.27
C ILE A 116 -0.89 2.47 5.38
N HIS A 117 -1.93 1.64 5.27
CA HIS A 117 -2.96 1.51 6.28
C HIS A 117 -2.50 0.65 7.46
N ASP A 118 -3.20 0.73 8.57
CA ASP A 118 -3.04 -0.10 9.77
C ASP A 118 -1.67 -0.09 10.46
N VAL A 119 -0.78 0.84 10.13
CA VAL A 119 0.54 0.96 10.75
C VAL A 119 0.44 1.15 12.27
N TYR A 120 -0.57 1.91 12.71
CA TYR A 120 -0.82 2.16 14.13
C TYR A 120 -2.06 1.42 14.64
N SER A 121 -2.59 0.47 13.87
CA SER A 121 -3.68 -0.42 14.32
C SER A 121 -3.23 -1.28 15.50
N THR A 122 -4.16 -1.52 16.43
CA THR A 122 -3.96 -2.47 17.52
C THR A 122 -4.36 -3.89 17.13
N GLN A 123 -5.08 -4.04 16.02
CA GLN A 123 -5.57 -5.32 15.52
C GLN A 123 -4.51 -6.04 14.66
N PHE A 124 -3.76 -5.28 13.83
CA PHE A 124 -2.80 -5.79 12.86
C PHE A 124 -1.39 -5.26 13.14
N SER A 125 -0.73 -5.80 14.18
CA SER A 125 0.63 -5.36 14.53
C SER A 125 1.70 -5.74 13.50
N GLY A 126 1.39 -6.68 12.61
CA GLY A 126 2.24 -7.12 11.51
C GLY A 126 2.58 -6.01 10.52
N CYS A 127 1.61 -5.15 10.20
CA CYS A 127 1.82 -3.99 9.33
C CYS A 127 2.86 -3.04 9.92
N ARG A 128 2.73 -2.67 11.21
CA ARG A 128 3.72 -1.82 11.90
C ARG A 128 5.13 -2.42 11.88
N LYS A 129 5.24 -3.72 12.13
CA LYS A 129 6.51 -4.44 12.11
C LYS A 129 7.16 -4.35 10.74
N ALA A 130 6.42 -4.66 9.67
CA ALA A 130 6.92 -4.61 8.29
C ALA A 130 7.41 -3.21 7.90
N VAL A 131 6.63 -2.18 8.21
CA VAL A 131 6.99 -0.78 7.94
C VAL A 131 8.23 -0.37 8.72
N GLY A 132 8.33 -0.71 10.01
CA GLY A 132 9.49 -0.41 10.84
C GLY A 132 10.77 -1.04 10.32
N GLU A 133 10.74 -2.31 9.95
CA GLU A 133 11.88 -3.03 9.36
C GLU A 133 12.30 -2.43 8.01
N PHE A 134 11.35 -2.11 7.15
CA PHE A 134 11.61 -1.49 5.86
C PHE A 134 12.24 -0.09 6.00
N CYS A 135 11.69 0.75 6.87
CA CYS A 135 12.18 2.10 7.13
C CYS A 135 13.60 2.08 7.72
N LEU A 136 13.85 1.21 8.70
CA LEU A 136 15.16 1.06 9.31
C LEU A 136 16.22 0.64 8.28
N LYS A 137 15.93 -0.38 7.46
CA LYS A 137 16.82 -0.89 6.42
C LYS A 137 17.16 0.16 5.36
N ASN A 138 16.21 1.02 5.01
CA ASN A 138 16.35 1.97 3.90
C ASN A 138 16.65 3.41 4.36
N HIS A 139 16.81 3.64 5.66
CA HIS A 139 17.00 4.98 6.26
C HIS A 139 15.87 5.95 5.87
N LEU A 140 14.63 5.47 5.99
CA LEU A 140 13.41 6.21 5.68
C LEU A 140 12.63 6.48 6.97
N PHE A 141 11.68 7.41 6.85
CA PHE A 141 10.66 7.65 7.87
C PHE A 141 9.29 7.39 7.26
N ALA A 142 8.37 6.88 8.07
CA ALA A 142 6.96 6.79 7.74
C ALA A 142 6.24 7.83 8.59
N ASP A 143 5.72 8.87 7.94
CA ASP A 143 5.04 9.97 8.59
C ASP A 143 3.60 9.58 8.93
N PRO A 144 3.12 9.76 10.18
CA PRO A 144 1.76 9.41 10.54
C PRO A 144 0.75 10.31 9.84
N VAL A 145 -0.38 9.74 9.42
CA VAL A 145 -1.50 10.45 8.80
C VAL A 145 -2.66 10.55 9.79
N CYS A 146 -3.24 11.74 9.90
CA CYS A 146 -4.40 11.99 10.79
C CYS A 146 -5.71 11.59 10.12
N ASP A 147 -5.88 10.30 9.82
CA ASP A 147 -7.07 9.75 9.15
C ASP A 147 -7.98 8.94 10.06
N LEU A 148 -7.67 8.85 11.35
CA LEU A 148 -8.34 8.02 12.36
C LEU A 148 -8.24 6.50 12.15
N HIS A 149 -7.53 6.06 11.11
CA HIS A 149 -7.34 4.65 10.76
C HIS A 149 -5.91 4.14 11.07
N GLY A 150 -5.05 5.04 11.56
CA GLY A 150 -3.68 4.67 11.94
C GLY A 150 -2.76 4.46 10.75
N SER A 151 -2.98 5.18 9.66
CA SER A 151 -2.15 5.13 8.47
C SER A 151 -0.83 5.89 8.63
N ALA A 152 0.16 5.53 7.81
CA ALA A 152 1.41 6.26 7.64
C ALA A 152 1.75 6.44 6.16
N MET A 153 2.61 7.41 5.87
CA MET A 153 2.98 7.78 4.52
C MET A 153 4.50 7.75 4.35
N ILE A 154 4.97 7.24 3.22
CA ILE A 154 6.37 7.32 2.78
C ILE A 154 6.41 8.01 1.43
N GLU A 155 7.14 9.12 1.32
CA GLU A 155 7.36 9.82 0.04
C GLU A 155 8.71 9.44 -0.58
N ASN A 156 8.75 9.29 -1.91
CA ASN A 156 9.99 9.02 -2.63
C ASN A 156 10.79 10.30 -2.92
N TYR A 157 11.74 10.62 -2.06
CA TYR A 157 12.66 11.76 -2.24
C TYR A 157 13.94 11.43 -3.02
N LYS A 158 14.18 10.18 -3.42
CA LYS A 158 15.48 9.72 -3.95
C LYS A 158 16.02 10.51 -5.15
N LYS A 159 15.15 11.13 -5.95
CA LYS A 159 15.57 11.92 -7.12
C LYS A 159 15.69 13.41 -6.85
N LYS A 160 15.14 13.96 -5.75
CA LYS A 160 15.25 15.40 -5.43
C LYS A 160 16.63 15.82 -4.94
N ARG A 161 17.46 14.92 -4.42
CA ARG A 161 18.77 15.23 -3.84
C ARG A 161 19.84 15.64 -4.85
N ARG A 162 19.63 15.55 -6.15
CA ARG A 162 20.64 15.93 -7.14
C ARG A 162 20.64 17.41 -7.58
N ASN A 163 19.60 18.21 -7.28
CA ASN A 163 19.56 19.59 -7.80
C ASN A 163 18.67 20.59 -7.05
N ARG A 164 18.63 20.63 -5.73
CA ARG A 164 18.13 21.82 -5.02
C ARG A 164 18.82 21.96 -3.65
N TYR A 165 19.53 23.06 -3.48
CA TYR A 165 19.67 23.71 -2.17
C TYR A 165 18.25 24.03 -1.70
N LEU A 166 17.71 23.22 -0.81
CA LEU A 166 16.55 23.63 -0.02
C LEU A 166 17.11 24.64 1.00
N PRO A 167 16.52 25.83 1.13
CA PRO A 167 16.83 26.68 2.28
C PRO A 167 16.54 25.86 3.55
N GLU A 168 17.38 26.03 4.55
CA GLU A 168 17.15 25.39 5.84
C GLU A 168 15.71 25.66 6.30
N PRO A 169 14.99 24.61 6.79
CA PRO A 169 13.63 24.81 7.22
C PRO A 169 13.62 25.80 8.38
N ALA A 170 12.97 26.94 8.18
CA ALA A 170 12.67 27.84 9.28
C ALA A 170 11.61 27.17 10.17
N PHE A 171 11.97 26.93 11.43
CA PHE A 171 10.99 26.48 12.42
C PHE A 171 10.14 27.70 12.81
N LEU A 172 8.84 27.60 12.56
CA LEU A 172 7.85 28.49 13.15
C LEU A 172 7.33 27.80 14.41
N PHE A 173 7.58 28.42 15.58
CA PHE A 173 6.97 28.02 16.85
C PHE A 173 5.70 28.83 17.09
#